data_95941e671d9c2c5506b063088b579f87
#
_entry.id   95941e671d9c2c5506b063088b579f87
#
_cell.length_a   1.000
_cell.length_b   1.000
_cell.length_c   1.000
_cell.angle_alpha   90.00
_cell.angle_beta   90.00
_cell.angle_gamma   90.00
#
_symmetry.space_group_name_H-M   'P 1'
#
loop_
_entity.id
_entity.type
_entity.pdbx_description
1 polymer ?
#
loop_
_entity_poly.entity_id
_entity_poly.type
_entity_poly.pdbx_seq_one_letter_code
_entity_poly.pdbx_strand_id
1 'polypeptide(L)'
;MAKFTYEDKKEIIRLYDEGHYGCTTIAKKYNVRVTTISRIVRRYKLHGELSLIKQKKRRFPADLKFEIISKAMNGESKTSLGIKYMIQEAQIISWLKNYEEFGYNGLIDKTKGTSATMKKEKKAIDPNDKDAVIKSQADRILELEAEVEALKKLRALVLQRNEQQTKKKQ
;
A
#
# COMPACT_ATOMS: atom_id res chain seq x y z
N MET A 1 16.14 19.33 4.51
CA MET A 1 14.74 19.42 4.97
C MET A 1 14.73 19.59 6.47
N ALA A 2 14.09 20.64 6.98
CA ALA A 2 13.93 20.84 8.42
C ALA A 2 13.14 19.68 9.02
N LYS A 3 13.72 18.98 10.00
CA LYS A 3 13.03 17.96 10.76
C LYS A 3 12.29 18.65 11.90
N PHE A 4 10.97 18.77 11.80
CA PHE A 4 10.16 19.26 12.89
C PHE A 4 10.23 18.32 14.10
N THR A 5 10.52 18.89 15.26
CA THR A 5 10.41 18.21 16.55
C THR A 5 8.95 18.04 16.94
N TYR A 6 8.68 17.36 18.03
CA TYR A 6 7.32 17.27 18.59
C TYR A 6 6.79 18.66 18.99
N GLU A 7 7.63 19.46 19.64
CA GLU A 7 7.31 20.81 20.10
C GLU A 7 7.00 21.75 18.93
N ASP A 8 7.81 21.70 17.86
CA ASP A 8 7.55 22.49 16.65
C ASP A 8 6.17 22.18 16.05
N LYS A 9 5.80 20.91 15.99
CA LYS A 9 4.50 20.51 15.45
C LYS A 9 3.36 20.97 16.36
N LYS A 10 3.53 20.89 17.68
CA LYS A 10 2.54 21.34 18.65
C LYS A 10 2.33 22.84 18.52
N GLU A 11 3.40 23.62 18.40
CA GLU A 11 3.34 25.06 18.16
C GLU A 11 2.65 25.41 16.83
N ILE A 12 2.95 24.66 15.75
CA ILE A 12 2.28 24.83 14.46
C ILE A 12 0.77 24.61 14.59
N ILE A 13 0.35 23.60 15.33
CA ILE A 13 -1.07 23.33 15.54
C ILE A 13 -1.70 24.42 16.38
N ARG A 14 -1.05 24.87 17.45
CA ARG A 14 -1.53 25.99 18.29
C ARG A 14 -1.77 27.23 17.46
N LEU A 15 -0.78 27.66 16.67
CA LEU A 15 -0.88 28.83 15.78
C LEU A 15 -2.01 28.71 14.77
N TYR A 16 -2.27 27.48 14.29
CA TYR A 16 -3.35 27.24 13.35
C TYR A 16 -4.73 27.27 14.03
N ASP A 17 -4.86 26.67 15.21
CA ASP A 17 -6.15 26.56 15.95
C ASP A 17 -6.57 27.89 16.58
N GLU A 18 -5.61 28.77 16.96
CA GLU A 18 -5.88 30.14 17.42
C GLU A 18 -6.53 31.01 16.31
N GLY A 19 -6.58 30.52 15.07
CA GLY A 19 -7.26 31.17 13.96
C GLY A 19 -6.54 32.39 13.35
N HIS A 20 -5.43 32.84 13.96
CA HIS A 20 -4.70 34.02 13.51
C HIS A 20 -3.76 33.76 12.32
N TYR A 21 -3.37 32.50 12.10
CA TYR A 21 -2.39 32.13 11.08
C TYR A 21 -2.87 30.98 10.19
N GLY A 22 -3.03 31.27 8.90
CA GLY A 22 -3.27 30.22 7.90
C GLY A 22 -2.00 29.40 7.60
N CYS A 23 -2.17 28.22 6.99
CA CYS A 23 -1.04 27.35 6.62
C CYS A 23 0.06 28.06 5.81
N THR A 24 -0.30 29.07 4.99
CA THR A 24 0.64 29.85 4.18
C THR A 24 1.53 30.73 5.04
N THR A 25 0.96 31.41 6.03
CA THR A 25 1.69 32.31 6.94
C THR A 25 2.62 31.50 7.84
N ILE A 26 2.11 30.38 8.39
CA ILE A 26 2.92 29.45 9.20
C ILE A 26 4.08 28.89 8.37
N ALA A 27 3.83 28.49 7.11
CA ALA A 27 4.86 27.99 6.22
C ALA A 27 5.99 29.00 5.96
N LYS A 28 5.64 30.28 5.79
CA LYS A 28 6.61 31.38 5.68
C LYS A 28 7.43 31.54 6.96
N LYS A 29 6.78 31.52 8.16
CA LYS A 29 7.45 31.61 9.46
C LYS A 29 8.52 30.56 9.67
N TYR A 30 8.20 29.30 9.26
CA TYR A 30 9.12 28.16 9.41
C TYR A 30 10.01 27.91 8.18
N ASN A 31 9.93 28.74 7.16
CA ASN A 31 10.67 28.62 5.89
C ASN A 31 10.52 27.23 5.25
N VAL A 32 9.29 26.75 5.14
CA VAL A 32 8.94 25.46 4.56
C VAL A 32 7.80 25.57 3.55
N ARG A 33 7.60 24.52 2.76
CA ARG A 33 6.48 24.48 1.81
C ARG A 33 5.14 24.43 2.53
N VAL A 34 4.15 25.15 2.03
CA VAL A 34 2.77 25.16 2.54
C VAL A 34 2.20 23.75 2.65
N THR A 35 2.50 22.87 1.69
CA THR A 35 2.08 21.46 1.69
C THR A 35 2.57 20.70 2.91
N THR A 36 3.72 21.04 3.48
CA THR A 36 4.27 20.43 4.70
C THR A 36 3.40 20.78 5.91
N ILE A 37 3.08 22.05 6.09
CA ILE A 37 2.22 22.53 7.18
C ILE A 37 0.81 21.96 7.02
N SER A 38 0.22 22.06 5.84
CA SER A 38 -1.11 21.54 5.54
C SER A 38 -1.22 20.02 5.86
N ARG A 39 -0.16 19.25 5.57
CA ARG A 39 -0.12 17.82 5.91
C ARG A 39 -0.05 17.58 7.41
N ILE A 40 0.69 18.38 8.17
CA ILE A 40 0.75 18.28 9.63
C ILE A 40 -0.63 18.56 10.22
N VAL A 41 -1.27 19.66 9.81
CA VAL A 41 -2.61 20.07 10.28
C VAL A 41 -3.65 19.01 9.94
N ARG A 42 -3.68 18.51 8.69
CA ARG A 42 -4.66 17.47 8.29
C ARG A 42 -4.47 16.18 9.06
N ARG A 43 -3.22 15.77 9.31
CA ARG A 43 -2.94 14.58 10.15
C ARG A 43 -3.40 14.78 11.57
N TYR A 44 -3.16 15.96 12.14
CA TYR A 44 -3.61 16.28 13.48
C TYR A 44 -5.14 16.27 13.60
N LYS A 45 -5.84 16.87 12.65
CA LYS A 45 -7.32 16.86 12.61
C LYS A 45 -7.90 15.45 12.57
N LEU A 46 -7.21 14.49 11.95
CA LEU A 46 -7.69 13.12 11.79
C LEU A 46 -7.25 12.19 12.93
N HIS A 47 -6.05 12.36 13.44
CA HIS A 47 -5.41 11.42 14.38
C HIS A 47 -5.04 12.03 15.73
N GLY A 48 -5.32 13.32 15.93
CA GLY A 48 -4.98 14.04 17.16
C GLY A 48 -3.47 14.05 17.44
N GLU A 49 -3.13 14.06 18.72
CA GLU A 49 -1.73 14.15 19.19
C GLU A 49 -0.85 12.98 18.71
N LEU A 50 -1.43 11.80 18.47
CA LEU A 50 -0.69 10.63 17.95
C LEU A 50 0.05 10.93 16.63
N SER A 51 -0.45 11.90 15.84
CA SER A 51 0.17 12.31 14.58
C SER A 51 1.43 13.15 14.76
N LEU A 52 1.61 13.79 15.91
CA LEU A 52 2.75 14.66 16.22
C LEU A 52 3.97 13.82 16.64
N ILE A 53 3.72 12.66 17.26
CA ILE A 53 4.77 11.76 17.75
C ILE A 53 5.45 11.08 16.56
N LYS A 54 6.77 10.92 16.66
CA LYS A 54 7.54 10.16 15.67
C LYS A 54 7.10 8.70 15.67
N GLN A 55 6.41 8.28 14.61
CA GLN A 55 6.00 6.90 14.47
C GLN A 55 7.20 5.97 14.27
N LYS A 56 7.22 4.84 15.01
CA LYS A 56 8.16 3.75 14.76
C LYS A 56 7.92 3.18 13.35
N LYS A 57 8.95 2.58 12.75
CA LYS A 57 8.79 1.85 11.48
C LYS A 57 7.77 0.73 11.68
N ARG A 58 6.62 0.84 11.03
CA ARG A 58 5.57 -0.18 11.05
C ARG A 58 5.71 -1.09 9.83
N ARG A 59 5.47 -2.38 10.04
CA ARG A 59 5.25 -3.31 8.94
C ARG A 59 3.77 -3.31 8.62
N PHE A 60 3.44 -3.42 7.36
CA PHE A 60 2.07 -3.45 6.87
C PHE A 60 1.83 -4.83 6.25
N PRO A 61 0.81 -5.59 6.68
CA PRO A 61 0.47 -6.86 6.05
C PRO A 61 0.08 -6.63 4.59
N ALA A 62 0.24 -7.67 3.76
CA ALA A 62 -0.01 -7.58 2.31
C ALA A 62 -1.45 -7.18 2.01
N ASP A 63 -2.42 -7.68 2.78
CA ASP A 63 -3.84 -7.36 2.63
C ASP A 63 -4.12 -5.87 2.83
N LEU A 64 -3.53 -5.26 3.87
CA LEU A 64 -3.69 -3.83 4.11
C LEU A 64 -3.02 -2.98 3.03
N LYS A 65 -1.84 -3.43 2.54
CA LYS A 65 -1.19 -2.77 1.39
C LYS A 65 -2.09 -2.83 0.16
N PHE A 66 -2.69 -4.00 -0.11
CA PHE A 66 -3.60 -4.20 -1.22
C PHE A 66 -4.87 -3.33 -1.10
N GLU A 67 -5.48 -3.27 0.09
CA GLU A 67 -6.62 -2.37 0.35
C GLU A 67 -6.30 -0.92 0.02
N ILE A 68 -5.14 -0.43 0.47
CA ILE A 68 -4.72 0.96 0.25
C ILE A 68 -4.46 1.25 -1.22
N ILE A 69 -3.77 0.35 -1.94
CA ILE A 69 -3.51 0.55 -3.37
C ILE A 69 -4.77 0.40 -4.21
N SER A 70 -5.71 -0.48 -3.85
CA SER A 70 -7.01 -0.60 -4.51
C SER A 70 -7.80 0.70 -4.44
N LYS A 71 -7.80 1.38 -3.29
CA LYS A 71 -8.40 2.71 -3.15
C LYS A 71 -7.71 3.76 -4.01
N ALA A 72 -6.37 3.71 -4.10
CA ALA A 72 -5.62 4.61 -4.99
C ALA A 72 -5.92 4.35 -6.47
N MET A 73 -6.10 3.09 -6.88
CA MET A 73 -6.49 2.71 -8.24
C MET A 73 -7.92 3.15 -8.57
N ASN A 74 -8.82 3.15 -7.57
CA ASN A 74 -10.19 3.65 -7.68
C ASN A 74 -10.28 5.20 -7.65
N GLY A 75 -9.15 5.91 -7.68
CA GLY A 75 -9.12 7.37 -7.80
C GLY A 75 -8.95 8.13 -6.50
N GLU A 76 -8.82 7.48 -5.32
CA GLU A 76 -8.49 8.20 -4.09
C GLU A 76 -7.08 8.79 -4.17
N SER A 77 -6.93 10.04 -3.76
CA SER A 77 -5.64 10.72 -3.75
C SER A 77 -4.63 10.00 -2.85
N LYS A 78 -3.43 9.72 -3.38
CA LYS A 78 -2.32 9.11 -2.63
C LYS A 78 -1.94 9.93 -1.38
N THR A 79 -2.04 11.25 -1.47
CA THR A 79 -1.83 12.17 -0.35
C THR A 79 -2.89 11.99 0.73
N SER A 80 -4.16 11.86 0.36
CA SER A 80 -5.27 11.61 1.29
C SER A 80 -5.12 10.27 1.99
N LEU A 81 -4.84 9.20 1.23
CA LEU A 81 -4.54 7.88 1.77
C LEU A 81 -3.33 7.91 2.71
N GLY A 82 -2.27 8.62 2.34
CA GLY A 82 -1.07 8.81 3.18
C GLY A 82 -1.37 9.50 4.51
N ILE A 83 -2.34 10.42 4.53
CA ILE A 83 -2.82 11.06 5.76
C ILE A 83 -3.66 10.08 6.57
N LYS A 84 -4.65 9.43 5.95
CA LYS A 84 -5.59 8.50 6.58
C LYS A 84 -4.91 7.31 7.27
N TYR A 85 -3.93 6.70 6.61
CA TYR A 85 -3.23 5.52 7.14
C TYR A 85 -1.90 5.87 7.84
N MET A 86 -1.56 7.16 7.96
CA MET A 86 -0.29 7.67 8.49
C MET A 86 0.94 7.10 7.76
N ILE A 87 0.84 6.97 6.45
CA ILE A 87 1.86 6.41 5.56
C ILE A 87 2.46 7.54 4.72
N GLN A 88 3.70 7.35 4.26
CA GLN A 88 4.33 8.24 3.29
C GLN A 88 3.74 7.98 1.90
N GLU A 89 3.44 9.03 1.15
CA GLU A 89 2.95 8.92 -0.23
C GLU A 89 3.89 8.12 -1.13
N ALA A 90 5.20 8.33 -0.98
CA ALA A 90 6.22 7.57 -1.70
C ALA A 90 6.14 6.05 -1.44
N GLN A 91 5.69 5.63 -0.26
CA GLN A 91 5.51 4.22 0.08
C GLN A 91 4.31 3.62 -0.66
N ILE A 92 3.22 4.38 -0.78
CA ILE A 92 2.04 3.95 -1.57
C ILE A 92 2.42 3.81 -3.06
N ILE A 93 3.19 4.77 -3.59
CA ILE A 93 3.70 4.71 -4.97
C ILE A 93 4.59 3.48 -5.18
N SER A 94 5.46 3.18 -4.21
CA SER A 94 6.30 1.98 -4.27
C SER A 94 5.48 0.68 -4.26
N TRP A 95 4.41 0.62 -3.46
CA TRP A 95 3.52 -0.54 -3.44
C TRP A 95 2.74 -0.70 -4.73
N LEU A 96 2.23 0.39 -5.32
CA LEU A 96 1.58 0.37 -6.63
C LEU A 96 2.52 -0.21 -7.68
N LYS A 97 3.77 0.29 -7.74
CA LYS A 97 4.77 -0.19 -8.69
C LYS A 97 5.09 -1.67 -8.50
N ASN A 98 5.24 -2.12 -7.25
CA ASN A 98 5.46 -3.52 -6.96
C ASN A 98 4.26 -4.39 -7.33
N TYR A 99 3.06 -3.87 -7.16
CA TYR A 99 1.84 -4.58 -7.55
C TYR A 99 1.68 -4.66 -9.09
N GLU A 100 2.00 -3.60 -9.80
CA GLU A 100 2.02 -3.58 -11.28
C GLU A 100 3.04 -4.58 -11.84
N GLU A 101 4.20 -4.74 -11.19
CA GLU A 101 5.28 -5.61 -11.68
C GLU A 101 5.11 -7.08 -11.26
N PHE A 102 4.65 -7.34 -10.03
CA PHE A 102 4.63 -8.69 -9.43
C PHE A 102 3.25 -9.13 -8.91
N GLY A 103 2.20 -8.37 -9.18
CA GLY A 103 0.86 -8.62 -8.65
C GLY A 103 0.85 -8.59 -7.11
N TYR A 104 -0.06 -9.35 -6.51
CA TYR A 104 -0.18 -9.44 -5.06
C TYR A 104 1.10 -9.90 -4.36
N ASN A 105 1.88 -10.77 -5.00
CA ASN A 105 3.17 -11.25 -4.46
C ASN A 105 4.20 -10.12 -4.27
N GLY A 106 4.10 -9.02 -5.02
CA GLY A 106 4.93 -7.82 -4.85
C GLY A 106 4.67 -7.06 -3.54
N LEU A 107 3.54 -7.32 -2.88
CA LEU A 107 3.16 -6.69 -1.62
C LEU A 107 3.61 -7.48 -0.39
N ILE A 108 3.96 -8.75 -0.56
CA ILE A 108 4.45 -9.59 0.53
C ILE A 108 5.84 -9.11 0.94
N ASP A 109 6.06 -8.92 2.26
CA ASP A 109 7.37 -8.54 2.76
C ASP A 109 8.35 -9.69 2.56
N LYS A 110 9.37 -9.45 1.73
CA LYS A 110 10.46 -10.41 1.54
C LYS A 110 11.27 -10.51 2.84
N THR A 111 11.40 -11.72 3.37
CA THR A 111 12.32 -11.98 4.49
C THR A 111 13.76 -11.66 4.06
N LYS A 112 14.53 -11.02 4.95
CA LYS A 112 15.95 -10.76 4.70
C LYS A 112 16.65 -12.09 4.41
N GLY A 113 17.09 -12.29 3.17
CA GLY A 113 17.73 -13.53 2.71
C GLY A 113 17.21 -14.05 1.37
N THR A 114 15.94 -13.79 1.02
CA THR A 114 15.32 -14.32 -0.21
C THR A 114 15.68 -13.52 -1.47
N SER A 115 16.24 -12.32 -1.31
CA SER A 115 16.58 -11.44 -2.45
C SER A 115 17.72 -11.95 -3.33
N ALA A 116 18.62 -12.78 -2.79
CA ALA A 116 19.74 -13.32 -3.56
C ALA A 116 19.36 -14.56 -4.38
N THR A 117 18.39 -15.35 -3.89
CA THR A 117 17.93 -16.59 -4.55
C THR A 117 16.98 -16.30 -5.70
N MET A 118 16.07 -15.30 -5.55
CA MET A 118 15.17 -14.92 -6.64
C MET A 118 15.85 -14.17 -7.80
N LYS A 119 17.00 -13.54 -7.56
CA LYS A 119 17.80 -12.97 -8.65
C LYS A 119 18.48 -14.01 -9.53
N LYS A 120 18.63 -15.25 -9.06
CA LYS A 120 19.21 -16.35 -9.86
C LYS A 120 18.19 -17.06 -10.76
N GLU A 121 16.89 -16.97 -10.48
CA GLU A 121 15.87 -17.63 -11.31
C GLU A 121 15.30 -16.75 -12.43
N LYS A 122 15.53 -15.45 -12.42
CA LYS A 122 15.35 -14.62 -13.60
C LYS A 122 16.63 -14.66 -14.45
N LYS A 123 17.00 -15.82 -15.03
CA LYS A 123 17.64 -15.84 -16.33
C LYS A 123 16.68 -15.09 -17.24
N ALA A 124 17.07 -13.87 -17.64
CA ALA A 124 16.36 -13.17 -18.66
C ALA A 124 16.26 -14.12 -19.85
N ILE A 125 15.06 -14.62 -20.11
CA ILE A 125 14.76 -15.35 -21.33
C ILE A 125 15.03 -14.31 -22.42
N ASP A 126 15.99 -14.60 -23.28
CA ASP A 126 16.30 -13.71 -24.40
C ASP A 126 14.99 -13.52 -25.18
N PRO A 127 14.48 -12.28 -25.32
CA PRO A 127 13.22 -12.05 -26.04
C PRO A 127 13.31 -12.48 -27.51
N ASN A 128 14.51 -12.76 -28.03
CA ASN A 128 14.74 -13.31 -29.37
C ASN A 128 14.68 -14.84 -29.42
N ASP A 129 14.76 -15.53 -28.28
CA ASP A 129 14.56 -16.98 -28.22
C ASP A 129 13.06 -17.29 -28.07
N LYS A 130 12.40 -17.34 -29.23
CA LYS A 130 10.95 -17.59 -29.33
C LYS A 130 10.54 -18.90 -28.69
N ASP A 131 11.34 -19.92 -28.76
CA ASP A 131 11.02 -21.25 -28.25
C ASP A 131 11.08 -21.26 -26.72
N ALA A 132 12.05 -20.59 -26.11
CA ALA A 132 12.14 -20.42 -24.66
C ALA A 132 10.98 -19.57 -24.11
N VAL A 133 10.58 -18.53 -24.84
CA VAL A 133 9.41 -17.69 -24.48
C VAL A 133 8.12 -18.49 -24.58
N ILE A 134 7.90 -19.24 -25.66
CA ILE A 134 6.71 -20.08 -25.85
C ILE A 134 6.61 -21.14 -24.74
N LYS A 135 7.72 -21.81 -24.44
CA LYS A 135 7.77 -22.80 -23.35
C LYS A 135 7.41 -22.20 -22.00
N SER A 136 8.00 -21.05 -21.66
CA SER A 136 7.69 -20.34 -20.41
C SER A 136 6.23 -19.90 -20.32
N GLN A 137 5.64 -19.47 -21.43
CA GLN A 137 4.22 -19.11 -21.51
C GLN A 137 3.32 -20.34 -21.37
N ALA A 138 3.67 -21.47 -22.01
CA ALA A 138 2.94 -22.71 -21.91
C ALA A 138 2.94 -23.25 -20.47
N ASP A 139 4.08 -23.25 -19.78
CA ASP A 139 4.20 -23.62 -18.37
C ASP A 139 3.32 -22.73 -17.48
N ARG A 140 3.27 -21.44 -17.77
CA ARG A 140 2.43 -20.49 -17.02
C ARG A 140 0.94 -20.68 -17.26
N ILE A 141 0.55 -21.02 -18.50
CA ILE A 141 -0.85 -21.35 -18.83
C ILE A 141 -1.29 -22.60 -18.06
N LEU A 142 -0.46 -23.64 -18.06
CA LEU A 142 -0.75 -24.88 -17.33
C LEU A 142 -0.94 -24.64 -15.82
N GLU A 143 -0.07 -23.82 -15.23
CA GLU A 143 -0.18 -23.45 -13.81
C GLU A 143 -1.50 -22.69 -13.52
N LEU A 144 -1.85 -21.72 -14.37
CA LEU A 144 -3.09 -20.95 -14.23
C LEU A 144 -4.34 -21.82 -14.44
N GLU A 145 -4.31 -22.76 -15.37
CA GLU A 145 -5.41 -23.71 -15.61
C GLU A 145 -5.65 -24.60 -14.38
N ALA A 146 -4.58 -25.11 -13.76
CA ALA A 146 -4.66 -25.89 -12.54
C ALA A 146 -5.24 -25.05 -11.37
N GLU A 147 -4.83 -23.79 -11.24
CA GLU A 147 -5.34 -22.88 -10.22
C GLU A 147 -6.84 -22.59 -10.42
N VAL A 148 -7.26 -22.34 -11.66
CA VAL A 148 -8.67 -22.14 -12.01
C VAL A 148 -9.51 -23.38 -11.72
N GLU A 149 -9.00 -24.56 -12.01
CA GLU A 149 -9.70 -25.82 -11.71
C GLU A 149 -9.85 -26.02 -10.19
N ALA A 150 -8.81 -25.77 -9.42
CA ALA A 150 -8.87 -25.82 -7.95
C ALA A 150 -9.90 -24.84 -7.39
N LEU A 151 -9.94 -23.60 -7.90
CA LEU A 151 -10.92 -22.59 -7.50
C LEU A 151 -12.35 -22.98 -7.87
N LYS A 152 -12.58 -23.59 -9.03
CA LYS A 152 -13.88 -24.12 -9.43
C LYS A 152 -14.36 -25.22 -8.47
N LYS A 153 -13.49 -26.15 -8.10
CA LYS A 153 -13.79 -27.21 -7.13
C LYS A 153 -14.12 -26.63 -5.76
N LEU A 154 -13.34 -25.67 -5.29
CA LEU A 154 -13.58 -24.99 -4.02
C LEU A 154 -14.95 -24.27 -4.01
N ARG A 155 -15.27 -23.56 -5.10
CA ARG A 155 -16.55 -22.87 -5.25
C ARG A 155 -17.73 -23.85 -5.21
N ALA A 156 -17.62 -24.99 -5.88
CA ALA A 156 -18.64 -26.03 -5.85
C ALA A 156 -18.86 -26.58 -4.44
N LEU A 157 -17.79 -26.83 -3.68
CA LEU A 157 -17.88 -27.29 -2.28
C LEU A 157 -18.55 -26.25 -1.37
N VAL A 158 -18.22 -24.97 -1.54
CA VAL A 158 -18.85 -23.88 -0.77
C VAL A 158 -20.34 -23.79 -1.07
N LEU A 159 -20.75 -23.92 -2.34
CA LEU A 159 -22.15 -23.91 -2.72
C LEU A 159 -22.91 -25.09 -2.11
N GLN A 160 -22.37 -26.31 -2.19
CA GLN A 160 -22.95 -27.51 -1.58
C GLN A 160 -23.10 -27.35 -0.06
N ARG A 161 -22.09 -26.78 0.61
CA ARG A 161 -22.16 -26.54 2.06
C ARG A 161 -23.26 -25.54 2.42
N ASN A 162 -23.40 -24.46 1.64
CA ASN A 162 -24.44 -23.47 1.86
C ASN A 162 -25.84 -24.05 1.65
N GLU A 163 -26.05 -24.87 0.62
CA GLU A 163 -27.31 -25.58 0.37
C GLU A 163 -27.67 -26.54 1.51
N GLN A 164 -26.70 -27.28 2.06
CA GLN A 164 -26.91 -28.15 3.20
C GLN A 164 -27.27 -27.38 4.47
N GLN A 165 -26.69 -26.18 4.66
CA GLN A 165 -27.02 -25.34 5.80
C GLN A 165 -28.42 -24.73 5.70
N THR A 166 -28.86 -24.37 4.50
CA THR A 166 -30.21 -23.84 4.27
C THR A 166 -31.27 -24.93 4.49
N LYS A 167 -31.01 -26.16 4.06
CA LYS A 167 -31.93 -27.33 4.28
C LYS A 167 -32.05 -27.72 5.76
N LYS A 168 -31.05 -27.43 6.61
CA LYS A 168 -31.10 -27.73 8.05
C LYS A 168 -31.85 -26.68 8.87
N LYS A 169 -32.15 -25.52 8.28
CA LYS A 169 -32.85 -24.40 8.95
C LYS A 169 -34.34 -24.35 8.61
N GLN A 170 -34.82 -25.20 7.73
CA GLN A 170 -36.25 -25.48 7.46
C GLN A 170 -36.71 -26.70 8.23
#